data_a590cc60124768f4cfa63489cc778a73
#
_entry.id   a590cc60124768f4cfa63489cc778a73
#
_cell.length_a   1.000
_cell.length_b   1.000
_cell.length_c   1.000
_cell.angle_alpha   90.00
_cell.angle_beta   90.00
_cell.angle_gamma   90.00
#
_symmetry.space_group_name_H-M   'P 1'
#
loop_
_entity.id
_entity.type
_entity.pdbx_description
1 polymer ?
#
loop_
_entity_poly.entity_id
_entity_poly.type
_entity_poly.pdbx_seq_one_letter_code
_entity_poly.pdbx_strand_id
1 'polypeptide(L)'
;MPPRSQERINLSTAEVLIIGADADGVEILVQMFAGFGVHTPRRYASGAEAMTVVGERDLNLVVVDSALTDTDGYDFIKWLRRCGSPNAWVPVILVTGHTTPSEIFRGRDAGASFVVRKPVPPLVMMQRIFWLLNDPRSFVTSPGYCGPDRRVRSVGPPVGMKGRRHDDLSVEVGEAKTPNLEQDEIDALFQPKAVAR
;
A
#
# COMPACT_ATOMS: atom_id res chain seq x y z
N MET A 1 2.30 -23.90 -21.06
CA MET A 1 2.49 -22.55 -21.62
C MET A 1 3.89 -22.11 -21.29
N PRO A 2 4.74 -21.69 -22.24
CA PRO A 2 6.06 -21.17 -21.89
C PRO A 2 5.91 -19.87 -21.08
N PRO A 3 6.83 -19.58 -20.14
CA PRO A 3 6.79 -18.36 -19.39
C PRO A 3 6.92 -17.18 -20.36
N ARG A 4 5.96 -16.23 -20.24
CA ARG A 4 6.03 -14.96 -20.95
C ARG A 4 7.37 -14.31 -20.63
N SER A 5 8.01 -13.77 -21.67
CA SER A 5 9.27 -13.02 -21.61
C SER A 5 9.40 -12.25 -20.29
N GLN A 6 10.53 -12.46 -19.60
CA GLN A 6 10.88 -11.72 -18.39
C GLN A 6 10.93 -10.23 -18.76
N GLU A 7 9.85 -9.50 -18.49
CA GLU A 7 9.87 -8.05 -18.55
C GLU A 7 10.87 -7.58 -17.49
N ARG A 8 12.00 -7.08 -17.94
CA ARG A 8 13.01 -6.50 -17.06
C ARG A 8 12.54 -5.12 -16.66
N ILE A 9 12.16 -4.96 -15.39
CA ILE A 9 11.86 -3.66 -14.83
C ILE A 9 13.18 -2.92 -14.62
N ASN A 10 13.29 -1.72 -15.16
CA ASN A 10 14.42 -0.83 -14.90
C ASN A 10 14.00 0.20 -13.85
N LEU A 11 14.54 0.07 -12.65
CA LEU A 11 14.29 0.98 -11.53
C LEU A 11 15.43 1.98 -11.31
N SER A 12 16.40 2.09 -12.22
CA SER A 12 17.59 2.93 -12.03
C SER A 12 17.27 4.42 -11.87
N THR A 13 16.19 4.89 -12.46
CA THR A 13 15.73 6.28 -12.38
C THR A 13 14.59 6.48 -11.38
N ALA A 14 14.20 5.44 -10.66
CA ALA A 14 13.08 5.52 -9.74
C ALA A 14 13.46 6.26 -8.46
N GLU A 15 12.71 7.31 -8.12
CA GLU A 15 12.79 8.02 -6.85
C GLU A 15 11.92 7.30 -5.82
N VAL A 16 12.57 6.58 -4.90
CA VAL A 16 11.91 5.77 -3.87
C VAL A 16 12.11 6.41 -2.51
N LEU A 17 11.02 6.62 -1.77
CA LEU A 17 11.01 7.12 -0.41
C LEU A 17 10.69 5.96 0.54
N ILE A 18 11.56 5.72 1.52
CA ILE A 18 11.41 4.69 2.57
C ILE A 18 11.32 5.38 3.92
N ILE A 19 10.26 5.09 4.68
CA ILE A 19 10.01 5.72 5.98
C ILE A 19 9.75 4.62 7.02
N GLY A 20 10.50 4.64 8.13
CA GLY A 20 10.31 3.70 9.22
C GLY A 20 11.17 4.03 10.43
N ALA A 21 10.63 3.77 11.63
CA ALA A 21 11.31 4.02 12.90
C ALA A 21 12.44 3.01 13.20
N ASP A 22 12.31 1.80 12.68
CA ASP A 22 13.28 0.72 12.85
C ASP A 22 14.42 0.89 11.83
N ALA A 23 15.59 1.35 12.31
CA ALA A 23 16.74 1.63 11.46
C ALA A 23 17.24 0.38 10.70
N ASP A 24 17.24 -0.79 11.35
CA ASP A 24 17.69 -2.05 10.73
C ASP A 24 16.70 -2.49 9.64
N GLY A 25 15.42 -2.41 9.91
CA GLY A 25 14.37 -2.71 8.93
C GLY A 25 14.40 -1.77 7.73
N VAL A 26 14.65 -0.47 7.95
CA VAL A 26 14.84 0.52 6.88
C VAL A 26 16.09 0.22 6.07
N GLU A 27 17.21 -0.13 6.70
CA GLU A 27 18.45 -0.45 6.00
C GLU A 27 18.28 -1.70 5.12
N ILE A 28 17.59 -2.73 5.62
CA ILE A 28 17.24 -3.93 4.83
C ILE A 28 16.45 -3.55 3.58
N LEU A 29 15.45 -2.68 3.71
CA LEU A 29 14.67 -2.19 2.58
C LEU A 29 15.54 -1.39 1.60
N VAL A 30 16.40 -0.51 2.09
CA VAL A 30 17.34 0.27 1.26
C VAL A 30 18.24 -0.65 0.43
N GLN A 31 18.86 -1.66 1.07
CA GLN A 31 19.69 -2.64 0.37
C GLN A 31 18.90 -3.48 -0.62
N MET A 32 17.66 -3.84 -0.28
CA MET A 32 16.76 -4.56 -1.17
C MET A 32 16.47 -3.74 -2.43
N PHE A 33 16.11 -2.45 -2.29
CA PHE A 33 15.84 -1.57 -3.43
C PHE A 33 17.10 -1.28 -4.24
N ALA A 34 18.27 -1.17 -3.60
CA ALA A 34 19.56 -1.09 -4.28
C ALA A 34 19.81 -2.35 -5.13
N GLY A 35 19.51 -3.54 -4.60
CA GLY A 35 19.56 -4.80 -5.33
C GLY A 35 18.58 -4.88 -6.51
N PHE A 36 17.47 -4.14 -6.46
CA PHE A 36 16.53 -4.00 -7.58
C PHE A 36 16.96 -2.94 -8.61
N GLY A 37 18.07 -2.23 -8.35
CA GLY A 37 18.65 -1.25 -9.26
C GLY A 37 18.28 0.20 -8.94
N VAL A 38 17.61 0.49 -7.83
CA VAL A 38 17.38 1.86 -7.37
C VAL A 38 18.69 2.45 -6.83
N HIS A 39 19.19 3.54 -7.43
CA HIS A 39 20.52 4.04 -7.07
C HIS A 39 20.59 4.65 -5.67
N THR A 40 19.61 5.45 -5.27
CA THR A 40 19.64 6.19 -4.00
C THR A 40 18.25 6.25 -3.38
N PRO A 41 17.76 5.17 -2.75
CA PRO A 41 16.52 5.26 -1.97
C PRO A 41 16.67 6.29 -0.85
N ARG A 42 15.69 7.19 -0.72
CA ARG A 42 15.66 8.16 0.39
C ARG A 42 15.07 7.49 1.60
N ARG A 43 15.63 7.76 2.78
CA ARG A 43 15.19 7.15 4.03
C ARG A 43 14.98 8.20 5.12
N TYR A 44 13.90 8.05 5.86
CA TYR A 44 13.54 8.89 7.00
C TYR A 44 12.97 8.02 8.13
N ALA A 45 13.21 8.44 9.36
CA ALA A 45 12.68 7.77 10.55
C ALA A 45 11.33 8.32 10.98
N SER A 46 11.06 9.59 10.64
CA SER A 46 9.86 10.30 11.07
C SER A 46 8.98 10.73 9.88
N GLY A 47 7.68 10.75 10.14
CA GLY A 47 6.71 11.24 9.16
C GLY A 47 6.90 12.73 8.87
N ALA A 48 7.22 13.54 9.89
CA ALA A 48 7.45 14.98 9.74
C ALA A 48 8.63 15.29 8.82
N GLU A 49 9.76 14.59 8.97
CA GLU A 49 10.89 14.73 8.06
C GLU A 49 10.52 14.33 6.63
N ALA A 50 9.82 13.22 6.45
CA ALA A 50 9.37 12.76 5.15
C ALA A 50 8.40 13.75 4.49
N MET A 51 7.52 14.40 5.25
CA MET A 51 6.58 15.40 4.75
C MET A 51 7.29 16.61 4.10
N THR A 52 8.45 17.02 4.62
CA THR A 52 9.20 18.15 4.03
C THR A 52 9.71 17.83 2.63
N VAL A 53 10.06 16.57 2.38
CA VAL A 53 10.66 16.13 1.11
C VAL A 53 9.62 15.83 0.04
N VAL A 54 8.42 15.45 0.44
CA VAL A 54 7.32 15.12 -0.50
C VAL A 54 6.98 16.29 -1.42
N GLY A 55 7.14 17.54 -0.97
CA GLY A 55 6.88 18.73 -1.79
C GLY A 55 8.00 19.11 -2.76
N GLU A 56 9.19 18.54 -2.61
CA GLU A 56 10.39 18.99 -3.33
C GLU A 56 10.69 18.19 -4.60
N ARG A 57 10.20 16.97 -4.72
CA ARG A 57 10.54 16.07 -5.81
C ARG A 57 9.36 15.17 -6.20
N ASP A 58 9.34 14.77 -7.46
CA ASP A 58 8.42 13.74 -7.95
C ASP A 58 8.90 12.37 -7.50
N LEU A 59 8.07 11.68 -6.73
CA LEU A 59 8.32 10.33 -6.23
C LEU A 59 7.66 9.29 -7.15
N ASN A 60 8.30 8.13 -7.30
CA ASN A 60 7.75 7.00 -8.05
C ASN A 60 7.15 5.93 -7.13
N LEU A 61 7.65 5.84 -5.89
CA LEU A 61 7.17 4.88 -4.90
C LEU A 61 7.44 5.39 -3.49
N VAL A 62 6.48 5.19 -2.60
CA VAL A 62 6.66 5.36 -1.15
C VAL A 62 6.50 4.00 -0.48
N VAL A 63 7.46 3.64 0.36
CA VAL A 63 7.40 2.49 1.27
C VAL A 63 7.38 3.03 2.68
N VAL A 64 6.32 2.78 3.41
CA VAL A 64 6.13 3.32 4.76
C VAL A 64 5.84 2.21 5.76
N ASP A 65 6.54 2.24 6.88
CA ASP A 65 6.24 1.38 8.03
C ASP A 65 4.97 1.87 8.74
N SER A 66 4.18 0.96 9.27
CA SER A 66 3.04 1.31 10.12
C SER A 66 3.46 2.06 11.39
N ALA A 67 4.69 1.80 11.91
CA ALA A 67 5.25 2.46 13.07
C ALA A 67 6.32 3.49 12.66
N LEU A 68 6.09 4.76 12.97
CA LEU A 68 7.04 5.85 12.81
C LEU A 68 7.41 6.44 14.18
N THR A 69 8.42 7.30 14.24
CA THR A 69 8.89 7.87 15.52
C THR A 69 7.94 8.93 16.10
N ASP A 70 7.20 9.62 15.27
CA ASP A 70 6.39 10.81 15.60
C ASP A 70 4.90 10.65 15.29
N THR A 71 4.55 9.72 14.41
CA THR A 71 3.17 9.46 13.97
C THR A 71 3.03 7.99 13.61
N ASP A 72 1.88 7.58 13.11
CA ASP A 72 1.75 6.27 12.49
C ASP A 72 1.77 6.36 10.94
N GLY A 73 2.16 5.26 10.30
CA GLY A 73 2.27 5.20 8.85
C GLY A 73 0.92 5.39 8.15
N TYR A 74 -0.19 5.03 8.78
CA TYR A 74 -1.53 5.21 8.23
C TYR A 74 -1.91 6.69 8.14
N ASP A 75 -1.57 7.48 9.17
CA ASP A 75 -1.86 8.90 9.18
C ASP A 75 -0.93 9.66 8.24
N PHE A 76 0.33 9.24 8.11
CA PHE A 76 1.22 9.74 7.07
C PHE A 76 0.63 9.51 5.67
N ILE A 77 0.11 8.31 5.37
CA ILE A 77 -0.53 8.02 4.07
C ILE A 77 -1.74 8.92 3.84
N LYS A 78 -2.62 9.09 4.83
CA LYS A 78 -3.78 9.98 4.72
C LYS A 78 -3.37 11.42 4.43
N TRP A 79 -2.32 11.91 5.10
CA TRP A 79 -1.76 13.23 4.84
C TRP A 79 -1.22 13.32 3.42
N LEU A 80 -0.39 12.35 2.98
CA LEU A 80 0.16 12.30 1.63
C LEU A 80 -0.92 12.38 0.56
N ARG A 81 -2.03 11.66 0.75
CA ARG A 81 -3.17 11.65 -0.18
C ARG A 81 -3.90 13.00 -0.27
N ARG A 82 -3.68 13.90 0.69
CA ARG A 82 -4.32 15.23 0.80
C ARG A 82 -3.35 16.39 0.69
N CYS A 83 -2.07 16.14 0.48
CA CYS A 83 -1.03 17.19 0.52
C CYS A 83 -1.10 18.18 -0.64
N GLY A 84 -1.94 17.97 -1.65
CA GLY A 84 -2.07 18.86 -2.83
C GLY A 84 -0.91 18.80 -3.82
N SER A 85 0.12 17.99 -3.56
CA SER A 85 1.25 17.73 -4.45
C SER A 85 0.91 16.63 -5.47
N PRO A 86 1.58 16.56 -6.63
CA PRO A 86 1.51 15.43 -7.54
C PRO A 86 1.78 14.08 -6.85
N ASN A 87 2.60 14.09 -5.80
CA ASN A 87 2.90 12.91 -4.98
C ASN A 87 1.68 12.36 -4.20
N ALA A 88 0.57 13.09 -4.14
CA ALA A 88 -0.68 12.53 -3.60
C ALA A 88 -1.15 11.27 -4.35
N TRP A 89 -0.71 11.08 -5.59
CA TRP A 89 -1.07 9.95 -6.46
C TRP A 89 -0.01 8.85 -6.49
N VAL A 90 1.15 9.05 -5.85
CA VAL A 90 2.23 8.09 -5.87
C VAL A 90 1.79 6.74 -5.29
N PRO A 91 2.20 5.59 -5.85
CA PRO A 91 1.99 4.30 -5.24
C PRO A 91 2.59 4.24 -3.83
N VAL A 92 1.86 3.64 -2.88
CA VAL A 92 2.30 3.47 -1.50
C VAL A 92 2.21 2.00 -1.10
N ILE A 93 3.33 1.46 -0.63
CA ILE A 93 3.38 0.14 0.04
C ILE A 93 3.49 0.37 1.54
N LEU A 94 2.49 -0.05 2.29
CA LEU A 94 2.53 -0.07 3.75
C LEU A 94 3.17 -1.38 4.22
N VAL A 95 4.19 -1.28 5.05
CA VAL A 95 4.86 -2.43 5.68
C VAL A 95 4.45 -2.51 7.14
N THR A 96 4.00 -3.66 7.63
CA THR A 96 3.50 -3.81 9.01
C THR A 96 3.79 -5.19 9.58
N GLY A 97 4.05 -5.25 10.89
CA GLY A 97 4.10 -6.49 11.64
C GLY A 97 2.72 -6.99 12.10
N HIS A 98 1.70 -6.13 12.05
CA HIS A 98 0.35 -6.44 12.48
C HIS A 98 -0.58 -6.56 11.27
N THR A 99 -1.05 -7.77 11.01
CA THR A 99 -1.83 -8.10 9.80
C THR A 99 -3.21 -8.66 10.14
N THR A 100 -3.83 -8.15 11.21
CA THR A 100 -5.24 -8.43 11.45
C THR A 100 -6.10 -7.83 10.33
N PRO A 101 -7.28 -8.40 10.02
CA PRO A 101 -8.16 -7.85 8.99
C PRO A 101 -8.44 -6.35 9.18
N SER A 102 -8.62 -5.91 10.42
CA SER A 102 -8.84 -4.50 10.75
C SER A 102 -7.66 -3.61 10.36
N GLU A 103 -6.42 -4.03 10.61
CA GLU A 103 -5.22 -3.28 10.24
C GLU A 103 -5.02 -3.24 8.71
N ILE A 104 -5.33 -4.34 8.03
CA ILE A 104 -5.27 -4.39 6.56
C ILE A 104 -6.31 -3.42 5.96
N PHE A 105 -7.55 -3.45 6.45
CA PHE A 105 -8.57 -2.50 6.00
C PHE A 105 -8.22 -1.06 6.35
N ARG A 106 -7.63 -0.80 7.51
CA ARG A 106 -7.12 0.52 7.89
C ARG A 106 -6.08 1.03 6.89
N GLY A 107 -5.11 0.18 6.46
CA GLY A 107 -4.12 0.52 5.44
C GLY A 107 -4.75 0.87 4.10
N ARG A 108 -5.67 0.02 3.64
CA ARG A 108 -6.45 0.26 2.42
C ARG A 108 -7.24 1.57 2.49
N ASP A 109 -7.90 1.83 3.62
CA ASP A 109 -8.74 3.00 3.82
C ASP A 109 -7.91 4.29 4.04
N ALA A 110 -6.66 4.17 4.47
CA ALA A 110 -5.70 5.26 4.46
C ALA A 110 -5.25 5.64 3.03
N GLY A 111 -5.40 4.75 2.05
CA GLY A 111 -5.01 4.96 0.65
C GLY A 111 -3.72 4.26 0.24
N ALA A 112 -3.28 3.22 0.99
CA ALA A 112 -2.18 2.36 0.56
C ALA A 112 -2.56 1.60 -0.72
N SER A 113 -1.59 1.44 -1.61
CA SER A 113 -1.74 0.62 -2.83
C SER A 113 -1.65 -0.86 -2.50
N PHE A 114 -0.73 -1.22 -1.60
CA PHE A 114 -0.57 -2.58 -1.05
C PHE A 114 -0.16 -2.53 0.42
N VAL A 115 -0.44 -3.63 1.12
CA VAL A 115 0.08 -3.90 2.46
C VAL A 115 0.97 -5.14 2.41
N VAL A 116 2.15 -5.04 3.01
CA VAL A 116 3.13 -6.12 3.07
C VAL A 116 3.44 -6.44 4.53
N ARG A 117 3.37 -7.72 4.86
CA ARG A 117 3.69 -8.22 6.21
C ARG A 117 5.19 -8.29 6.44
N LYS A 118 5.65 -7.91 7.62
CA LYS A 118 7.02 -8.17 8.10
C LYS A 118 7.15 -9.62 8.61
N PRO A 119 8.31 -10.27 8.40
CA PRO A 119 9.47 -9.81 7.65
C PRO A 119 9.18 -9.75 6.13
N VAL A 120 9.79 -8.77 5.43
CA VAL A 120 9.53 -8.52 4.00
C VAL A 120 10.49 -9.33 3.13
N PRO A 121 10.04 -10.41 2.46
CA PRO A 121 10.89 -11.13 1.52
C PRO A 121 11.14 -10.29 0.26
N PRO A 122 12.38 -10.28 -0.30
CA PRO A 122 12.68 -9.54 -1.52
C PRO A 122 11.77 -9.91 -2.70
N LEU A 123 11.44 -11.19 -2.84
CA LEU A 123 10.54 -11.67 -3.89
C LEU A 123 9.14 -11.07 -3.76
N VAL A 124 8.59 -10.99 -2.56
CA VAL A 124 7.28 -10.38 -2.30
C VAL A 124 7.31 -8.90 -2.67
N MET A 125 8.33 -8.15 -2.24
CA MET A 125 8.46 -6.74 -2.58
C MET A 125 8.55 -6.53 -4.10
N MET A 126 9.35 -7.33 -4.80
CA MET A 126 9.47 -7.26 -6.26
C MET A 126 8.13 -7.55 -6.96
N GLN A 127 7.37 -8.53 -6.48
CA GLN A 127 6.04 -8.83 -7.02
C GLN A 127 5.08 -7.65 -6.82
N ARG A 128 5.13 -6.94 -5.69
CA ARG A 128 4.28 -5.75 -5.46
C ARG A 128 4.66 -4.61 -6.37
N ILE A 129 5.96 -4.38 -6.59
CA ILE A 129 6.44 -3.38 -7.55
C ILE A 129 5.93 -3.72 -8.95
N PHE A 130 6.04 -4.98 -9.36
CA PHE A 130 5.52 -5.43 -10.66
C PHE A 130 4.01 -5.22 -10.80
N TRP A 131 3.25 -5.51 -9.74
CA TRP A 131 1.81 -5.27 -9.74
C TRP A 131 1.45 -3.79 -9.81
N LEU A 132 2.20 -2.92 -9.13
CA LEU A 132 1.99 -1.47 -9.18
C LEU A 132 2.17 -0.91 -10.60
N LEU A 133 3.14 -1.42 -11.35
CA LEU A 133 3.39 -1.00 -12.73
C LEU A 133 2.24 -1.42 -13.68
N ASN A 134 1.51 -2.45 -13.32
CA ASN A 134 0.41 -3.01 -14.11
C ASN A 134 -0.96 -2.84 -13.42
N ASP A 135 -1.04 -1.99 -12.40
CA ASP A 135 -2.26 -1.83 -11.60
C ASP A 135 -3.36 -1.15 -12.42
N PRO A 136 -4.46 -1.86 -12.72
CA PRO A 136 -5.56 -1.30 -13.50
C PRO A 136 -6.48 -0.40 -12.65
N ARG A 137 -6.27 -0.31 -11.33
CA ARG A 137 -7.13 0.47 -10.44
C ARG A 137 -6.93 1.96 -10.69
N SER A 138 -8.03 2.64 -10.96
CA SER A 138 -8.03 4.10 -11.00
C SER A 138 -7.87 4.69 -9.60
N PHE A 139 -7.27 5.86 -9.49
CA PHE A 139 -7.33 6.64 -8.26
C PHE A 139 -8.70 7.32 -8.15
N VAL A 140 -9.24 7.31 -6.94
CA VAL A 140 -10.54 7.91 -6.61
C VAL A 140 -10.33 8.98 -5.53
N THR A 141 -10.93 10.14 -5.74
CA THR A 141 -10.96 11.22 -4.75
C THR A 141 -12.40 11.48 -4.34
N SER A 142 -12.64 11.47 -3.04
CA SER A 142 -13.92 11.81 -2.42
C SER A 142 -13.67 12.58 -1.11
N PRO A 143 -14.67 13.21 -0.48
CA PRO A 143 -14.47 13.95 0.77
C PRO A 143 -13.84 13.15 1.90
N GLY A 144 -14.05 11.82 1.94
CA GLY A 144 -13.54 10.93 2.98
C GLY A 144 -12.37 10.06 2.56
N TYR A 145 -12.00 10.02 1.27
CA TYR A 145 -10.99 9.09 0.75
C TYR A 145 -10.27 9.62 -0.48
N CYS A 146 -8.96 9.46 -0.51
CA CYS A 146 -8.14 9.63 -1.71
C CYS A 146 -7.17 8.44 -1.79
N GLY A 147 -7.13 7.76 -2.94
CA GLY A 147 -6.27 6.60 -3.13
C GLY A 147 -6.73 5.69 -4.26
N PRO A 148 -6.10 4.52 -4.44
CA PRO A 148 -6.54 3.53 -5.42
C PRO A 148 -7.99 3.09 -5.16
N ASP A 149 -8.76 2.82 -6.22
CA ASP A 149 -10.15 2.39 -6.04
C ASP A 149 -10.22 1.13 -5.17
N ARG A 150 -10.93 1.23 -4.06
CA ARG A 150 -11.13 0.15 -3.08
C ARG A 150 -12.19 -0.86 -3.52
N ARG A 151 -12.94 -0.55 -4.57
CA ARG A 151 -14.03 -1.37 -5.06
C ARG A 151 -13.47 -2.52 -5.88
N VAL A 152 -13.08 -3.57 -5.17
CA VAL A 152 -12.60 -4.82 -5.79
C VAL A 152 -13.72 -5.56 -6.55
N ARG A 153 -14.98 -5.15 -6.36
CA ARG A 153 -16.16 -5.65 -7.07
C ARG A 153 -16.91 -4.51 -7.72
N SER A 154 -16.85 -4.43 -9.02
CA SER A 154 -17.82 -3.70 -9.85
C SER A 154 -19.09 -4.56 -10.07
N VAL A 155 -19.63 -5.12 -9.00
CA VAL A 155 -20.94 -5.77 -9.04
C VAL A 155 -21.89 -4.79 -8.39
N GLY A 156 -22.72 -4.13 -9.21
CA GLY A 156 -23.84 -3.37 -8.70
C GLY A 156 -24.73 -4.26 -7.77
N PRO A 157 -25.61 -3.65 -6.97
CA PRO A 157 -26.50 -4.43 -6.13
C PRO A 157 -27.27 -5.44 -6.98
N PRO A 158 -27.55 -6.64 -6.45
CA PRO A 158 -28.39 -7.61 -7.15
C PRO A 158 -29.68 -6.96 -7.64
N VAL A 159 -30.12 -7.32 -8.84
CA VAL A 159 -31.34 -6.77 -9.43
C VAL A 159 -32.48 -6.89 -8.42
N GLY A 160 -33.06 -5.75 -8.00
CA GLY A 160 -34.15 -5.69 -7.03
C GLY A 160 -33.76 -5.40 -5.58
N MET A 161 -32.49 -5.25 -5.23
CA MET A 161 -32.07 -4.82 -3.90
C MET A 161 -31.55 -3.38 -3.90
N LYS A 162 -32.07 -2.53 -3.02
CA LYS A 162 -31.45 -1.24 -2.68
C LYS A 162 -30.11 -1.54 -1.99
N GLY A 163 -29.00 -1.02 -2.53
CA GLY A 163 -27.66 -1.25 -2.00
C GLY A 163 -27.58 -0.83 -0.53
N ARG A 164 -27.51 -1.81 0.36
CA ARG A 164 -26.96 -1.62 1.70
C ARG A 164 -25.45 -1.77 1.59
N ARG A 165 -24.73 -0.77 2.05
CA ARG A 165 -23.28 -0.89 2.21
C ARG A 165 -23.03 -1.95 3.27
N HIS A 166 -22.01 -2.79 3.06
CA HIS A 166 -21.59 -3.82 4.02
C HIS A 166 -21.18 -3.22 5.39
N ASP A 167 -20.99 -1.91 5.45
CA ASP A 167 -20.63 -1.15 6.65
C ASP A 167 -21.83 -0.87 7.59
N ASP A 168 -23.06 -1.23 7.20
CA ASP A 168 -24.26 -1.04 8.02
C ASP A 168 -24.61 -2.26 8.91
N LEU A 169 -23.75 -3.27 8.94
CA LEU A 169 -23.89 -4.39 9.87
C LEU A 169 -23.39 -3.96 11.24
N SER A 170 -24.29 -3.93 12.22
CA SER A 170 -23.98 -3.75 13.63
C SER A 170 -22.88 -4.73 14.05
N VAL A 171 -21.72 -4.18 14.39
CA VAL A 171 -20.62 -4.96 14.95
C VAL A 171 -21.02 -5.34 16.36
N GLU A 172 -21.48 -6.55 16.58
CA GLU A 172 -21.41 -7.15 17.91
C GLU A 172 -19.94 -7.32 18.26
N VAL A 173 -19.48 -6.54 19.25
CA VAL A 173 -18.13 -6.63 19.79
C VAL A 173 -18.04 -7.90 20.63
N GLY A 174 -17.77 -9.02 19.97
CA GLY A 174 -17.29 -10.23 20.60
C GLY A 174 -15.77 -10.20 20.60
N GLU A 175 -15.14 -10.65 21.68
CA GLU A 175 -13.68 -10.83 21.78
C GLU A 175 -13.17 -11.81 20.72
N ALA A 176 -12.96 -11.36 19.51
CA ALA A 176 -12.30 -12.15 18.49
C ALA A 176 -10.82 -11.75 18.45
N LYS A 177 -9.96 -12.54 19.07
CA LYS A 177 -8.55 -12.61 18.69
C LYS A 177 -8.47 -13.15 17.27
N THR A 178 -8.68 -12.28 16.30
CA THR A 178 -8.49 -12.66 14.90
C THR A 178 -7.00 -12.85 14.67
N PRO A 179 -6.55 -14.03 14.20
CA PRO A 179 -5.15 -14.26 13.90
C PRO A 179 -4.67 -13.29 12.82
N ASN A 180 -3.36 -13.01 12.83
CA ASN A 180 -2.74 -12.25 11.75
C ASN A 180 -2.92 -13.00 10.43
N LEU A 181 -3.27 -12.26 9.38
CA LEU A 181 -3.36 -12.79 8.02
C LEU A 181 -1.98 -13.07 7.46
N GLU A 182 -1.86 -14.15 6.69
CA GLU A 182 -0.69 -14.43 5.88
C GLU A 182 -0.68 -13.52 4.62
N GLN A 183 0.49 -13.41 3.97
CA GLN A 183 0.64 -12.47 2.86
C GLN A 183 -0.32 -12.77 1.69
N ASP A 184 -0.55 -14.04 1.38
CA ASP A 184 -1.46 -14.45 0.31
C ASP A 184 -2.92 -14.05 0.60
N GLU A 185 -3.34 -14.09 1.86
CA GLU A 185 -4.67 -13.64 2.28
C GLU A 185 -4.80 -12.11 2.19
N ILE A 186 -3.74 -11.38 2.56
CA ILE A 186 -3.66 -9.93 2.40
C ILE A 186 -3.80 -9.56 0.92
N ASP A 187 -3.04 -10.25 0.07
CA ASP A 187 -3.03 -10.01 -1.37
C ASP A 187 -4.39 -10.23 -2.01
N ALA A 188 -5.10 -11.26 -1.56
CA ALA A 188 -6.46 -11.53 -2.03
C ALA A 188 -7.45 -10.38 -1.75
N LEU A 189 -7.19 -9.57 -0.72
CA LEU A 189 -8.00 -8.39 -0.40
C LEU A 189 -7.70 -7.18 -1.31
N PHE A 190 -6.54 -7.17 -1.97
CA PHE A 190 -6.12 -6.09 -2.87
C PHE A 190 -6.28 -6.43 -4.36
N GLN A 191 -6.43 -7.71 -4.71
CA GLN A 191 -6.59 -8.12 -6.11
C GLN A 191 -8.02 -7.91 -6.60
N PRO A 192 -8.22 -7.30 -7.78
CA PRO A 192 -9.51 -7.31 -8.45
C PRO A 192 -9.86 -8.75 -8.83
N LYS A 193 -10.99 -9.26 -8.35
CA LYS A 193 -11.49 -10.58 -8.79
C LYS A 193 -11.90 -10.47 -10.24
N ALA A 194 -11.27 -11.27 -11.10
CA ALA A 194 -11.67 -11.39 -12.50
C ALA A 194 -13.16 -11.74 -12.58
N VAL A 195 -13.94 -10.90 -13.23
CA VAL A 195 -15.32 -11.21 -13.54
C VAL A 195 -15.28 -12.19 -14.71
N ALA A 196 -15.71 -13.44 -14.50
CA ALA A 196 -15.99 -14.34 -15.61
C ALA A 196 -17.10 -13.71 -16.45
N ARG A 197 -16.82 -13.50 -17.75
CA ARG A 197 -17.78 -13.09 -18.77
C ARG A 197 -18.68 -14.26 -19.14
#